data_dc342de30f0745751ef458bd5bcb91d2
#
_entry.id   dc342de30f0745751ef458bd5bcb91d2
#
_cell.length_a   1.000
_cell.length_b   1.000
_cell.length_c   1.000
_cell.angle_alpha   90.00
_cell.angle_beta   90.00
_cell.angle_gamma   90.00
#
_symmetry.space_group_name_H-M   'P 1'
#
loop_
_entity.id
_entity.type
_entity.pdbx_description
1 polymer ?
#
loop_
_entity_poly.entity_id
_entity_poly.type
_entity_poly.pdbx_seq_one_letter_code
_entity_poly.pdbx_strand_id
1 'polypeptide(L)'
;MSQNVDITNREELRRILSALKPDALPLWGKMKPQQMVEHLVDQVQWTNGKKITTCDRPSEEAEKGKQKMIYTDAEIPKNVFLEELPADYLYADIPAAIDQLMVELDDFDEYFKIPGIIAIHGGFGPMTYEEWITWHNKHFGHHLRQFSLL
;
A
#
# COMPACT_ATOMS: atom_id res chain seq x y z
N MET A 1 -13.86 -5.51 14.46
CA MET A 1 -12.40 -5.40 14.40
C MET A 1 -11.95 -5.53 12.95
N SER A 2 -11.26 -4.52 12.43
CA SER A 2 -10.65 -4.67 11.13
C SER A 2 -9.47 -5.63 11.23
N GLN A 3 -9.46 -6.64 10.37
CA GLN A 3 -8.28 -7.50 10.24
C GLN A 3 -7.27 -6.78 9.37
N ASN A 4 -6.09 -6.55 9.93
CA ASN A 4 -4.97 -5.99 9.19
C ASN A 4 -3.96 -7.09 8.88
N VAL A 5 -3.33 -6.96 7.74
CA VAL A 5 -2.18 -7.78 7.39
C VAL A 5 -0.93 -7.15 8.00
N ASP A 6 0.06 -7.96 8.23
CA ASP A 6 1.40 -7.50 8.63
C ASP A 6 2.34 -7.66 7.45
N ILE A 7 2.72 -6.56 6.81
CA ILE A 7 3.60 -6.60 5.63
C ILE A 7 5.02 -7.07 5.96
N THR A 8 5.42 -7.05 7.24
CA THR A 8 6.73 -7.58 7.63
C THR A 8 6.76 -9.11 7.60
N ASN A 9 5.60 -9.75 7.66
CA ASN A 9 5.49 -11.19 7.48
C ASN A 9 5.28 -11.53 6.00
N ARG A 10 6.39 -11.58 5.26
CA ARG A 10 6.39 -11.78 3.80
C ARG A 10 5.77 -13.11 3.38
N GLU A 11 6.04 -14.17 4.12
CA GLU A 11 5.53 -15.51 3.83
C GLU A 11 4.01 -15.52 3.89
N GLU A 12 3.43 -14.99 4.96
CA GLU A 12 1.97 -14.91 5.13
C GLU A 12 1.33 -14.00 4.09
N LEU A 13 1.94 -12.84 3.81
CA LEU A 13 1.44 -11.92 2.79
C LEU A 13 1.42 -12.59 1.41
N ARG A 14 2.48 -13.29 1.05
CA ARG A 14 2.54 -14.03 -0.22
C ARG A 14 1.46 -15.11 -0.27
N ARG A 15 1.27 -15.83 0.83
CA ARG A 15 0.22 -16.87 0.92
C ARG A 15 -1.16 -16.28 0.65
N ILE A 16 -1.48 -15.17 1.30
CA ILE A 16 -2.77 -14.49 1.14
C ILE A 16 -2.95 -14.04 -0.31
N LEU A 17 -1.97 -13.34 -0.87
CA LEU A 17 -2.04 -12.83 -2.25
C LEU A 17 -2.10 -13.95 -3.28
N SER A 18 -1.47 -15.10 -3.02
CA SER A 18 -1.46 -16.23 -3.95
C SER A 18 -2.84 -16.88 -4.10
N ALA A 19 -3.78 -16.60 -3.21
CA ALA A 19 -5.17 -17.04 -3.34
C ALA A 19 -5.98 -16.17 -4.31
N LEU A 20 -5.44 -15.03 -4.74
CA LEU A 20 -6.12 -14.10 -5.66
C LEU A 20 -6.19 -14.70 -7.06
N LYS A 21 -7.39 -14.77 -7.62
CA LYS A 21 -7.64 -15.31 -8.96
C LYS A 21 -7.79 -14.19 -9.99
N PRO A 22 -7.36 -14.41 -11.25
CA PRO A 22 -7.44 -13.39 -12.29
C PRO A 22 -8.85 -12.88 -12.59
N ASP A 23 -9.86 -13.69 -12.32
CA ASP A 23 -11.26 -13.37 -12.57
C ASP A 23 -12.03 -12.94 -11.32
N ALA A 24 -11.33 -12.75 -10.18
CA ALA A 24 -11.97 -12.31 -8.95
C ALA A 24 -12.64 -10.96 -9.13
N LEU A 25 -13.83 -10.80 -8.55
CA LEU A 25 -14.57 -9.54 -8.58
C LEU A 25 -14.38 -8.81 -7.25
N PRO A 26 -14.15 -7.49 -7.29
CA PRO A 26 -14.04 -6.72 -6.05
C PRO A 26 -15.40 -6.58 -5.37
N LEU A 27 -15.39 -6.50 -4.03
CA LEU A 27 -16.59 -6.23 -3.25
C LEU A 27 -17.07 -4.78 -3.43
N TRP A 28 -16.17 -3.88 -3.82
CA TRP A 28 -16.48 -2.48 -4.15
C TRP A 28 -15.46 -1.98 -5.17
N GLY A 29 -15.84 -0.92 -5.89
CA GLY A 29 -14.98 -0.31 -6.89
C GLY A 29 -14.89 -1.09 -8.19
N LYS A 30 -13.96 -0.67 -9.05
CA LYS A 30 -13.79 -1.22 -10.42
C LYS A 30 -12.41 -1.82 -10.66
N MET A 31 -11.60 -1.92 -9.62
CA MET A 31 -10.24 -2.43 -9.72
C MET A 31 -10.25 -3.91 -10.12
N LYS A 32 -9.38 -4.28 -11.05
CA LYS A 32 -9.16 -5.68 -11.42
C LYS A 32 -8.12 -6.31 -10.49
N PRO A 33 -8.12 -7.65 -10.32
CA PRO A 33 -7.18 -8.30 -9.40
C PRO A 33 -5.71 -7.94 -9.64
N GLN A 34 -5.24 -8.05 -10.87
CA GLN A 34 -3.84 -7.73 -11.17
C GLN A 34 -3.55 -6.24 -11.00
N GLN A 35 -4.51 -5.36 -11.32
CA GLN A 35 -4.35 -3.92 -11.04
C GLN A 35 -4.15 -3.66 -9.55
N MET A 36 -4.83 -4.40 -8.69
CA MET A 36 -4.68 -4.25 -7.25
C MET A 36 -3.25 -4.56 -6.81
N VAL A 37 -2.69 -5.68 -7.26
CA VAL A 37 -1.31 -6.05 -6.89
C VAL A 37 -0.32 -5.03 -7.45
N GLU A 38 -0.49 -4.61 -8.70
CA GLU A 38 0.37 -3.59 -9.32
C GLU A 38 0.23 -2.24 -8.65
N HIS A 39 -0.96 -1.90 -8.16
CA HIS A 39 -1.18 -0.71 -7.34
C HIS A 39 -0.39 -0.78 -6.03
N LEU A 40 -0.37 -1.93 -5.36
CA LEU A 40 0.44 -2.10 -4.15
C LEU A 40 1.94 -1.96 -4.45
N VAL A 41 2.40 -2.51 -5.58
CA VAL A 41 3.79 -2.33 -6.05
C VAL A 41 4.11 -0.84 -6.18
N ASP A 42 3.26 -0.11 -6.90
CA ASP A 42 3.43 1.34 -7.10
C ASP A 42 3.49 2.08 -5.76
N GLN A 43 2.57 1.77 -4.85
CA GLN A 43 2.50 2.46 -3.57
C GLN A 43 3.74 2.25 -2.70
N VAL A 44 4.32 1.06 -2.73
CA VAL A 44 5.57 0.80 -1.99
C VAL A 44 6.75 1.56 -2.62
N GLN A 45 6.77 1.71 -3.94
CA GLN A 45 7.84 2.44 -4.65
C GLN A 45 7.92 3.91 -4.23
N TRP A 46 6.82 4.51 -3.76
CA TRP A 46 6.83 5.87 -3.20
C TRP A 46 7.48 5.94 -1.82
N THR A 47 7.84 4.79 -1.23
CA THR A 47 8.37 4.71 0.13
C THR A 47 9.75 4.04 0.21
N ASN A 48 10.30 3.62 -0.93
CA ASN A 48 11.60 2.94 -0.96
C ASN A 48 12.68 3.70 -1.77
N GLY A 49 12.44 4.97 -2.03
CA GLY A 49 13.38 5.83 -2.73
C GLY A 49 13.28 5.82 -4.24
N LYS A 50 12.50 4.90 -4.83
CA LYS A 50 12.36 4.81 -6.29
C LYS A 50 11.49 5.91 -6.87
N LYS A 51 10.47 6.34 -6.13
CA LYS A 51 9.59 7.46 -6.48
C LYS A 51 9.54 8.41 -5.30
N ILE A 52 9.52 9.72 -5.57
CA ILE A 52 9.53 10.75 -4.53
C ILE A 52 8.38 11.72 -4.81
N THR A 53 7.67 12.10 -3.76
CA THR A 53 6.60 13.08 -3.84
C THR A 53 6.75 14.17 -2.77
N THR A 54 5.91 15.18 -2.86
CA THR A 54 5.80 16.25 -1.87
C THR A 54 4.40 16.24 -1.26
N CYS A 55 4.26 16.90 -0.11
CA CYS A 55 2.96 17.12 0.51
C CYS A 55 2.62 18.60 0.39
N ASP A 56 1.60 18.93 -0.42
CA ASP A 56 1.21 20.30 -0.68
C ASP A 56 0.13 20.81 0.28
N ARG A 57 -0.31 19.97 1.21
CA ARG A 57 -1.27 20.37 2.24
C ARG A 57 -0.57 21.17 3.34
N PRO A 58 -1.28 22.13 3.97
CA PRO A 58 -0.75 22.83 5.15
C PRO A 58 -0.28 21.82 6.22
N SER A 59 0.85 22.11 6.87
CA SER A 59 1.46 21.21 7.85
C SER A 59 0.50 20.77 8.95
N GLU A 60 -0.35 21.66 9.43
CA GLU A 60 -1.33 21.34 10.47
C GLU A 60 -2.36 20.32 9.99
N GLU A 61 -2.85 20.47 8.77
CA GLU A 61 -3.84 19.57 8.18
C GLU A 61 -3.22 18.19 7.89
N ALA A 62 -2.00 18.19 7.37
CA ALA A 62 -1.27 16.95 7.11
C ALA A 62 -1.02 16.18 8.42
N GLU A 63 -0.60 16.86 9.46
CA GLU A 63 -0.37 16.25 10.77
C GLU A 63 -1.66 15.69 11.39
N LYS A 64 -2.78 16.41 11.27
CA LYS A 64 -4.09 15.91 11.74
C LYS A 64 -4.50 14.65 10.99
N GLY A 65 -4.31 14.63 9.68
CA GLY A 65 -4.59 13.45 8.86
C GLY A 65 -3.72 12.25 9.26
N LYS A 66 -2.43 12.48 9.48
CA LYS A 66 -1.50 11.45 9.96
C LYS A 66 -1.93 10.91 11.32
N GLN A 67 -2.23 11.77 12.28
CA GLN A 67 -2.67 11.35 13.61
C GLN A 67 -3.93 10.49 13.53
N LYS A 68 -4.89 10.88 12.71
CA LYS A 68 -6.12 10.11 12.52
C LYS A 68 -5.87 8.76 11.87
N MET A 69 -5.11 8.73 10.77
CA MET A 69 -4.99 7.50 9.95
C MET A 69 -3.92 6.53 10.45
N ILE A 70 -2.89 7.04 11.13
CA ILE A 70 -1.78 6.20 11.60
C ILE A 70 -1.96 5.82 13.08
N TYR A 71 -2.51 6.70 13.89
CA TYR A 71 -2.54 6.53 15.34
C TYR A 71 -3.94 6.23 15.91
N THR A 72 -4.94 6.01 15.05
CA THR A 72 -6.26 5.53 15.45
C THR A 72 -6.69 4.36 14.56
N ASP A 73 -7.82 3.73 14.90
CA ASP A 73 -8.41 2.64 14.12
C ASP A 73 -9.22 3.13 12.90
N ALA A 74 -9.09 4.40 12.53
CA ALA A 74 -9.79 4.93 11.36
C ALA A 74 -9.44 4.11 10.11
N GLU A 75 -10.45 3.75 9.35
CA GLU A 75 -10.30 2.93 8.14
C GLU A 75 -10.20 3.81 6.89
N ILE A 76 -9.51 3.29 5.88
CA ILE A 76 -9.48 3.94 4.57
C ILE A 76 -10.88 3.87 3.97
N PRO A 77 -11.45 5.02 3.53
CA PRO A 77 -12.78 5.03 2.91
C PRO A 77 -12.81 4.20 1.63
N LYS A 78 -13.93 3.51 1.41
CA LYS A 78 -14.16 2.76 0.16
C LYS A 78 -14.43 3.74 -0.99
N ASN A 79 -14.07 3.31 -2.21
CA ASN A 79 -14.33 4.07 -3.45
C ASN A 79 -13.69 5.46 -3.47
N VAL A 80 -12.54 5.63 -2.83
CA VAL A 80 -11.73 6.84 -2.97
C VAL A 80 -10.77 6.63 -4.13
N PHE A 81 -10.91 7.46 -5.17
CA PHE A 81 -10.05 7.41 -6.35
C PHE A 81 -9.23 8.69 -6.39
N LEU A 82 -7.94 8.57 -6.14
CA LEU A 82 -7.00 9.69 -6.22
C LEU A 82 -6.39 9.80 -7.62
N GLU A 83 -6.29 8.68 -8.34
CA GLU A 83 -5.73 8.59 -9.68
C GLU A 83 -6.44 7.51 -10.49
N GLU A 84 -6.46 7.68 -11.81
CA GLU A 84 -6.87 6.62 -12.72
C GLU A 84 -5.85 5.49 -12.69
N LEU A 85 -6.33 4.25 -12.59
CA LEU A 85 -5.46 3.08 -12.68
C LEU A 85 -5.03 2.86 -14.14
N PRO A 86 -3.77 2.49 -14.39
CA PRO A 86 -3.35 2.13 -15.74
C PRO A 86 -4.20 0.99 -16.31
N ALA A 87 -4.61 1.12 -17.56
CA ALA A 87 -5.38 0.08 -18.25
C ALA A 87 -4.51 -1.12 -18.61
N ASP A 88 -3.23 -0.89 -18.89
CA ASP A 88 -2.28 -1.94 -19.26
C ASP A 88 -1.52 -2.45 -18.04
N TYR A 89 -1.33 -3.77 -18.00
CA TYR A 89 -0.55 -4.39 -16.94
C TYR A 89 0.95 -4.25 -17.21
N LEU A 90 1.71 -3.99 -16.13
CA LEU A 90 3.17 -3.88 -16.19
C LEU A 90 3.84 -5.26 -16.14
N TYR A 91 3.20 -6.24 -15.52
CA TYR A 91 3.76 -7.58 -15.33
C TYR A 91 2.92 -8.60 -16.09
N ALA A 92 3.53 -9.75 -16.37
CA ALA A 92 2.93 -10.78 -17.22
C ALA A 92 1.64 -11.35 -16.62
N ASP A 93 1.61 -11.54 -15.31
CA ASP A 93 0.49 -12.14 -14.58
C ASP A 93 0.53 -11.75 -13.11
N ILE A 94 -0.45 -12.22 -12.35
CA ILE A 94 -0.53 -11.95 -10.90
C ILE A 94 0.69 -12.49 -10.15
N PRO A 95 1.14 -13.74 -10.36
CA PRO A 95 2.35 -14.22 -9.68
C PRO A 95 3.59 -13.36 -9.93
N ALA A 96 3.80 -12.87 -11.14
CA ALA A 96 4.90 -11.97 -11.46
C ALA A 96 4.78 -10.64 -10.72
N ALA A 97 3.56 -10.09 -10.62
CA ALA A 97 3.31 -8.86 -9.87
C ALA A 97 3.55 -9.08 -8.36
N ILE A 98 3.16 -10.23 -7.81
CA ILE A 98 3.43 -10.57 -6.41
C ILE A 98 4.94 -10.66 -6.16
N ASP A 99 5.69 -11.30 -7.05
CA ASP A 99 7.15 -11.38 -6.93
C ASP A 99 7.78 -10.00 -6.90
N GLN A 100 7.31 -9.10 -7.77
CA GLN A 100 7.79 -7.73 -7.78
C GLN A 100 7.42 -6.99 -6.49
N LEU A 101 6.23 -7.21 -5.95
CA LEU A 101 5.83 -6.62 -4.67
C LEU A 101 6.79 -7.02 -3.54
N MET A 102 7.21 -8.29 -3.51
CA MET A 102 8.16 -8.76 -2.50
C MET A 102 9.51 -8.04 -2.63
N VAL A 103 9.99 -7.83 -3.86
CA VAL A 103 11.21 -7.06 -4.13
C VAL A 103 11.05 -5.63 -3.61
N GLU A 104 9.94 -4.97 -3.91
CA GLU A 104 9.72 -3.59 -3.46
C GLU A 104 9.67 -3.48 -1.94
N LEU A 105 9.06 -4.45 -1.27
CA LEU A 105 9.01 -4.46 0.20
C LEU A 105 10.39 -4.69 0.82
N ASP A 106 11.22 -5.54 0.22
CA ASP A 106 12.60 -5.74 0.67
C ASP A 106 13.40 -4.45 0.48
N ASP A 107 13.22 -3.77 -0.64
CA ASP A 107 13.88 -2.49 -0.92
C ASP A 107 13.38 -1.38 0.03
N PHE A 108 12.13 -1.43 0.46
CA PHE A 108 11.59 -0.54 1.47
C PHE A 108 12.32 -0.73 2.81
N ASP A 109 12.52 -1.96 3.25
CA ASP A 109 13.27 -2.24 4.48
C ASP A 109 14.72 -1.72 4.37
N GLU A 110 15.38 -1.96 3.25
CA GLU A 110 16.75 -1.51 3.02
C GLU A 110 16.87 0.03 2.99
N TYR A 111 15.91 0.71 2.35
CA TYR A 111 15.90 2.16 2.28
C TYR A 111 15.88 2.80 3.67
N PHE A 112 15.06 2.27 4.55
CA PHE A 112 14.91 2.82 5.90
C PHE A 112 16.02 2.41 6.88
N LYS A 113 16.98 1.59 6.47
CA LYS A 113 18.19 1.33 7.26
C LYS A 113 19.13 2.53 7.29
N ILE A 114 18.99 3.49 6.37
CA ILE A 114 19.76 4.72 6.37
C ILE A 114 19.28 5.58 7.55
N PRO A 115 20.17 5.98 8.49
CA PRO A 115 19.74 6.76 9.67
C PRO A 115 19.09 8.08 9.27
N GLY A 116 17.95 8.40 9.92
CA GLY A 116 17.24 9.65 9.70
C GLY A 116 16.40 9.72 8.43
N ILE A 117 16.32 8.63 7.66
CA ILE A 117 15.49 8.60 6.46
C ILE A 117 14.01 8.71 6.83
N ILE A 118 13.32 9.54 6.06
CA ILE A 118 11.87 9.66 6.06
C ILE A 118 11.39 9.59 4.61
N ALA A 119 10.14 9.20 4.40
CA ALA A 119 9.49 9.31 3.10
C ALA A 119 8.21 10.12 3.27
N ILE A 120 7.88 10.95 2.27
CA ILE A 120 6.76 11.87 2.35
C ILE A 120 5.51 11.19 1.82
N HIS A 121 4.44 11.21 2.65
CA HIS A 121 3.10 10.85 2.22
C HIS A 121 2.43 12.10 1.63
N GLY A 122 1.82 11.97 0.44
CA GLY A 122 1.22 13.11 -0.24
C GLY A 122 0.13 13.85 0.56
N GLY A 123 -0.53 13.16 1.49
CA GLY A 123 -1.56 13.75 2.34
C GLY A 123 -1.15 13.97 3.79
N PHE A 124 -0.14 13.25 4.29
CA PHE A 124 0.22 13.25 5.73
C PHE A 124 1.61 13.82 6.02
N GLY A 125 2.36 14.19 4.98
CA GLY A 125 3.70 14.73 5.14
C GLY A 125 4.75 13.67 5.45
N PRO A 126 5.86 14.09 6.10
CA PRO A 126 6.96 13.16 6.39
C PRO A 126 6.54 12.07 7.37
N MET A 127 6.92 10.82 7.07
CA MET A 127 6.63 9.68 7.94
C MET A 127 7.86 8.80 8.11
N THR A 128 7.99 8.22 9.31
CA THR A 128 9.04 7.28 9.67
C THR A 128 8.75 5.89 9.13
N TYR A 129 9.72 4.98 9.27
CA TYR A 129 9.55 3.57 8.90
C TYR A 129 8.32 2.95 9.60
N GLU A 130 8.20 3.13 10.92
CA GLU A 130 7.09 2.56 11.69
C GLU A 130 5.74 3.13 11.27
N GLU A 131 5.68 4.42 10.97
CA GLU A 131 4.47 5.06 10.48
C GLU A 131 4.07 4.51 9.10
N TRP A 132 5.05 4.29 8.23
CA TRP A 132 4.81 3.66 6.92
C TRP A 132 4.38 2.20 7.03
N ILE A 133 4.95 1.44 7.96
CA ILE A 133 4.49 0.07 8.23
C ILE A 133 3.01 0.08 8.59
N THR A 134 2.60 0.97 9.50
CA THR A 134 1.19 1.10 9.89
C THR A 134 0.30 1.45 8.71
N TRP A 135 0.72 2.41 7.88
CA TRP A 135 -0.03 2.80 6.69
C TRP A 135 -0.14 1.66 5.67
N HIS A 136 0.98 1.01 5.36
CA HIS A 136 0.97 -0.10 4.41
C HIS A 136 0.11 -1.26 4.91
N ASN A 137 0.21 -1.60 6.19
CA ASN A 137 -0.64 -2.65 6.77
C ASN A 137 -2.12 -2.32 6.59
N LYS A 138 -2.49 -1.09 6.85
CA LYS A 138 -3.87 -0.61 6.71
C LYS A 138 -4.31 -0.62 5.24
N HIS A 139 -3.48 -0.11 4.35
CA HIS A 139 -3.76 0.00 2.93
C HIS A 139 -3.82 -1.38 2.25
N PHE A 140 -2.87 -2.25 2.54
CA PHE A 140 -2.88 -3.63 2.04
C PHE A 140 -4.11 -4.37 2.54
N GLY A 141 -4.41 -4.27 3.84
CA GLY A 141 -5.61 -4.89 4.42
C GLY A 141 -6.88 -4.41 3.74
N HIS A 142 -6.98 -3.12 3.43
CA HIS A 142 -8.12 -2.55 2.70
C HIS A 142 -8.32 -3.26 1.34
N HIS A 143 -7.26 -3.39 0.55
CA HIS A 143 -7.35 -4.03 -0.77
C HIS A 143 -7.54 -5.55 -0.69
N LEU A 144 -6.94 -6.21 0.31
CA LEU A 144 -7.15 -7.63 0.51
C LEU A 144 -8.60 -7.94 0.88
N ARG A 145 -9.24 -7.09 1.70
CA ARG A 145 -10.68 -7.21 1.99
C ARG A 145 -11.52 -6.91 0.75
N GLN A 146 -11.07 -5.94 -0.08
CA GLN A 146 -11.76 -5.60 -1.34
C GLN A 146 -11.94 -6.83 -2.23
N PHE A 147 -10.99 -7.76 -2.21
CA PHE A 147 -11.02 -8.99 -3.00
C PHE A 147 -11.30 -10.23 -2.17
N SER A 148 -11.87 -10.08 -0.98
CA SER A 148 -12.27 -11.20 -0.10
C SER A 148 -11.11 -12.12 0.29
N LEU A 149 -9.89 -11.59 0.37
CA LEU A 149 -8.71 -12.35 0.79
C LEU A 149 -8.51 -12.30 2.32
N LEU A 150 -9.18 -11.38 2.98
CA LEU A 150 -9.26 -11.26 4.44
C LEU A 150 -10.71 -11.26 4.88
#